data_448bd8fcf0cb10a2bd55438faf7e7f70
#
_entry.id   448bd8fcf0cb10a2bd55438faf7e7f70
#
_cell.length_a   1.000
_cell.length_b   1.000
_cell.length_c   1.000
_cell.angle_alpha   90.00
_cell.angle_beta   90.00
_cell.angle_gamma   90.00
#
_symmetry.space_group_name_H-M   'P 1'
#
loop_
_entity.id
_entity.type
_entity.pdbx_description
1 polymer ?
#
loop_
_entity_poly.entity_id
_entity_poly.type
_entity_poly.pdbx_seq_one_letter_code
_entity_poly.pdbx_strand_id
1 'polypeptide(L)'
;VQVNFAPVADVNINPKNPVINTRSFGENPVNVANKVIAYARGLEDGGVLSVSKHFPGHGDTDVDSHKSLPVLPFTRERLDSVELYPFRKAVQAGVGGIMVGHLEVPVFEAQRGLPSSLSRNVVYDLLTRELQFRGLVFTDALAMKGVSKHESLCLKALQAGHDLLLVPRRIKEEVDAILAAVKRGELTEQAVEEKCRKVLTYKYALGLNKKPLIRLSGLGTRINTPYTRDLIRRLNLAAVTVLGNAAKVLPLDPAIKDVAVLNVGEAAEIRPFIKQLSEYTHPVEFQLGKDLPAAGRKALRDKLSGYKRILVCVTEH
;
A
#
# COMPACT_ATOMS: atom_id res chain seq x y z
N VAL A 1 -6.04 -7.34 -15.82
CA VAL A 1 -6.19 -6.20 -14.87
C VAL A 1 -5.72 -4.96 -15.61
N GLN A 2 -6.52 -3.90 -15.62
CA GLN A 2 -6.21 -2.65 -16.33
C GLN A 2 -5.87 -1.51 -15.37
N VAL A 3 -6.30 -1.61 -14.11
CA VAL A 3 -6.01 -0.63 -13.06
C VAL A 3 -5.52 -1.35 -11.81
N ASN A 4 -4.44 -0.88 -11.22
CA ASN A 4 -3.93 -1.38 -9.96
C ASN A 4 -3.91 -0.24 -8.93
N PHE A 5 -4.59 -0.42 -7.79
CA PHE A 5 -4.57 0.54 -6.68
C PHE A 5 -3.26 0.43 -5.88
N ALA A 6 -2.18 0.64 -6.57
CA ALA A 6 -0.80 0.68 -6.10
C ALA A 6 0.01 1.65 -6.98
N PRO A 7 1.09 2.19 -6.48
CA PRO A 7 1.78 1.95 -5.21
C PRO A 7 1.17 2.70 -4.00
N VAL A 8 1.54 2.25 -2.79
CA VAL A 8 1.33 3.03 -1.55
C VAL A 8 2.41 4.11 -1.49
N ALA A 9 1.98 5.38 -1.47
CA ALA A 9 2.86 6.55 -1.44
C ALA A 9 2.94 7.21 -0.05
N ASP A 10 2.27 6.61 0.94
CA ASP A 10 2.30 7.06 2.32
C ASP A 10 3.69 6.88 2.92
N VAL A 11 4.19 7.91 3.63
CA VAL A 11 5.46 7.87 4.35
C VAL A 11 5.20 7.41 5.78
N ASN A 12 5.61 6.18 6.13
CA ASN A 12 5.26 5.55 7.41
C ASN A 12 6.18 5.99 8.54
N ILE A 13 5.98 7.22 9.03
CA ILE A 13 6.78 7.76 10.15
C ILE A 13 6.29 7.24 11.50
N ASN A 14 4.99 6.97 11.63
CA ASN A 14 4.42 6.46 12.87
C ASN A 14 4.49 4.93 12.93
N PRO A 15 5.34 4.35 13.79
CA PRO A 15 5.44 2.89 13.94
C PRO A 15 4.17 2.25 14.52
N LYS A 16 3.27 3.04 15.11
CA LYS A 16 1.96 2.58 15.63
C LYS A 16 0.85 2.65 14.58
N ASN A 17 1.15 3.08 13.36
CA ASN A 17 0.14 3.15 12.30
C ASN A 17 -0.46 1.76 12.05
N PRO A 18 -1.78 1.58 12.27
CA PRO A 18 -2.40 0.26 12.16
C PRO A 18 -2.77 -0.14 10.72
N VAL A 19 -2.65 0.79 9.78
CA VAL A 19 -3.16 0.62 8.40
C VAL A 19 -2.04 0.55 7.38
N ILE A 20 -1.08 1.46 7.46
CA ILE A 20 -0.03 1.60 6.45
C ILE A 20 1.13 0.65 6.76
N ASN A 21 1.82 0.85 7.87
CA ASN A 21 2.86 -0.04 8.38
C ASN A 21 3.72 -0.66 7.26
N THR A 22 3.80 -1.98 7.18
CA THR A 22 4.59 -2.74 6.19
C THR A 22 4.12 -2.58 4.74
N ARG A 23 3.01 -1.90 4.49
CA ARG A 23 2.56 -1.56 3.13
C ARG A 23 3.35 -0.40 2.50
N SER A 24 3.95 0.46 3.33
CA SER A 24 4.77 1.59 2.89
C SER A 24 6.16 1.13 2.41
N PHE A 25 6.76 1.96 1.57
CA PHE A 25 8.18 1.83 1.19
C PHE A 25 9.16 2.42 2.22
N GLY A 26 8.67 2.85 3.37
CA GLY A 26 9.48 3.29 4.51
C GLY A 26 9.11 4.67 5.05
N GLU A 27 10.02 5.23 5.85
CA GLU A 27 9.85 6.47 6.61
C GLU A 27 10.54 7.69 5.98
N ASN A 28 11.38 7.47 4.95
CA ASN A 28 12.07 8.56 4.28
C ASN A 28 11.31 9.00 3.02
N PRO A 29 10.80 10.25 2.95
CA PRO A 29 9.97 10.74 1.84
C PRO A 29 10.61 10.60 0.46
N VAL A 30 11.95 10.82 0.37
CA VAL A 30 12.69 10.72 -0.90
C VAL A 30 12.75 9.26 -1.37
N ASN A 31 13.07 8.34 -0.47
CA ASN A 31 13.10 6.91 -0.80
C ASN A 31 11.71 6.39 -1.20
N VAL A 32 10.66 6.81 -0.46
CA VAL A 32 9.27 6.48 -0.81
C VAL A 32 8.95 7.00 -2.20
N ALA A 33 9.23 8.28 -2.49
CA ALA A 33 8.97 8.88 -3.80
C ALA A 33 9.67 8.11 -4.95
N ASN A 34 10.95 7.78 -4.78
CA ASN A 34 11.71 7.05 -5.80
C ASN A 34 11.11 5.66 -6.07
N LYS A 35 10.73 4.94 -5.03
CA LYS A 35 10.10 3.61 -5.17
C LYS A 35 8.69 3.69 -5.75
N VAL A 36 7.92 4.70 -5.36
CA VAL A 36 6.58 4.98 -5.92
C VAL A 36 6.67 5.22 -7.42
N ILE A 37 7.59 6.07 -7.86
CA ILE A 37 7.78 6.37 -9.29
C ILE A 37 8.20 5.12 -10.07
N ALA A 38 9.18 4.38 -9.54
CA ALA A 38 9.66 3.15 -10.20
C ALA A 38 8.56 2.09 -10.33
N TYR A 39 7.77 1.91 -9.26
CA TYR A 39 6.65 0.98 -9.24
C TYR A 39 5.53 1.38 -10.21
N ALA A 40 5.14 2.67 -10.18
CA ALA A 40 4.11 3.20 -11.06
C ALA A 40 4.51 3.05 -12.54
N ARG A 41 5.74 3.43 -12.90
CA ARG A 41 6.27 3.25 -14.26
C ARG A 41 6.25 1.80 -14.70
N GLY A 42 6.70 0.87 -13.84
CA GLY A 42 6.69 -0.56 -14.16
C GLY A 42 5.28 -1.11 -14.42
N LEU A 43 4.25 -0.62 -13.71
CA LEU A 43 2.84 -0.96 -14.00
C LEU A 43 2.40 -0.39 -15.35
N GLU A 44 2.68 0.88 -15.62
CA GLU A 44 2.24 1.59 -16.81
C GLU A 44 2.96 1.09 -18.08
N ASP A 45 4.24 0.78 -17.99
CA ASP A 45 5.00 0.10 -19.05
C ASP A 45 4.43 -1.30 -19.35
N GLY A 46 3.86 -1.97 -18.34
CA GLY A 46 3.13 -3.22 -18.46
C GLY A 46 1.68 -3.08 -18.96
N GLY A 47 1.22 -1.86 -19.27
CA GLY A 47 -0.14 -1.58 -19.74
C GLY A 47 -1.20 -1.58 -18.62
N VAL A 48 -0.81 -1.38 -17.38
CA VAL A 48 -1.69 -1.30 -16.21
C VAL A 48 -1.61 0.09 -15.61
N LEU A 49 -2.73 0.81 -15.52
CA LEU A 49 -2.81 2.11 -14.88
C LEU A 49 -2.43 1.99 -13.39
N SER A 50 -1.41 2.73 -12.98
CA SER A 50 -1.02 2.86 -11.56
C SER A 50 -1.93 3.85 -10.84
N VAL A 51 -2.20 3.61 -9.54
CA VAL A 51 -2.94 4.54 -8.69
C VAL A 51 -2.21 4.71 -7.37
N SER A 52 -1.47 5.80 -7.25
CA SER A 52 -0.74 6.15 -6.01
C SER A 52 -1.69 6.54 -4.89
N LYS A 53 -1.45 6.05 -3.67
CA LYS A 53 -2.39 6.21 -2.54
C LYS A 53 -1.68 6.30 -1.19
N HIS A 54 -2.30 6.89 -0.17
CA HIS A 54 -3.63 7.52 -0.03
C HIS A 54 -3.44 9.04 0.13
N PHE A 55 -3.68 9.80 -0.91
CA PHE A 55 -3.51 11.26 -0.87
C PHE A 55 -4.41 11.89 0.21
N PRO A 56 -3.95 12.88 0.99
CA PRO A 56 -2.65 13.57 0.92
C PRO A 56 -1.52 12.90 1.72
N GLY A 57 -1.71 11.71 2.29
CA GLY A 57 -0.73 10.91 3.02
C GLY A 57 -1.30 10.36 4.33
N HIS A 58 -1.29 9.04 4.51
CA HIS A 58 -1.88 8.33 5.66
C HIS A 58 -0.82 7.72 6.60
N GLY A 59 0.48 8.00 6.35
CA GLY A 59 1.58 7.29 7.00
C GLY A 59 1.86 7.69 8.44
N ASP A 60 1.40 8.88 8.87
CA ASP A 60 1.58 9.39 10.24
C ASP A 60 0.24 9.54 10.97
N THR A 61 -0.57 8.49 10.95
CA THR A 61 -1.81 8.40 11.71
C THR A 61 -1.77 7.20 12.66
N ASP A 62 -2.43 7.31 13.79
CA ASP A 62 -2.58 6.25 14.81
C ASP A 62 -3.97 5.62 14.80
N VAL A 63 -4.85 6.07 13.92
CA VAL A 63 -6.24 5.64 13.80
C VAL A 63 -6.48 4.98 12.44
N ASP A 64 -7.20 3.87 12.47
CA ASP A 64 -7.62 3.14 11.29
C ASP A 64 -8.80 3.83 10.61
N SER A 65 -8.61 4.30 9.36
CA SER A 65 -9.66 4.93 8.55
C SER A 65 -10.84 4.02 8.23
N HIS A 66 -10.69 2.69 8.37
CA HIS A 66 -11.81 1.75 8.31
C HIS A 66 -12.73 1.82 9.54
N LYS A 67 -12.24 2.37 10.66
CA LYS A 67 -12.97 2.43 11.94
C LYS A 67 -13.48 3.84 12.27
N SER A 68 -12.71 4.87 11.95
CA SER A 68 -13.05 6.28 12.19
C SER A 68 -12.29 7.19 11.24
N LEU A 69 -12.50 8.52 11.32
CA LEU A 69 -11.80 9.50 10.49
C LEU A 69 -10.48 9.91 11.18
N PRO A 70 -9.31 9.53 10.64
CA PRO A 70 -8.02 9.97 11.17
C PRO A 70 -7.78 11.45 10.88
N VAL A 71 -7.07 12.13 11.79
CA VAL A 71 -6.73 13.55 11.66
C VAL A 71 -5.24 13.72 11.43
N LEU A 72 -4.87 14.61 10.49
CA LEU A 72 -3.50 15.07 10.25
C LEU A 72 -3.36 16.51 10.76
N PRO A 73 -3.02 16.73 12.02
CA PRO A 73 -3.01 18.06 12.65
C PRO A 73 -1.68 18.81 12.39
N PHE A 74 -1.11 18.66 11.19
CA PHE A 74 0.20 19.18 10.85
C PHE A 74 0.11 20.53 10.13
N THR A 75 1.23 21.30 10.20
CA THR A 75 1.38 22.54 9.43
C THR A 75 1.52 22.22 7.94
N ARG A 76 1.32 23.23 7.12
CA ARG A 76 1.51 23.15 5.68
C ARG A 76 2.93 22.71 5.30
N GLU A 77 3.93 23.30 5.93
CA GLU A 77 5.35 23.01 5.68
C GLU A 77 5.69 21.56 6.00
N ARG A 78 5.12 21.01 7.10
CA ARG A 78 5.31 19.61 7.46
C ARG A 78 4.67 18.69 6.40
N LEU A 79 3.44 18.96 6.02
CA LEU A 79 2.76 18.17 4.99
C LEU A 79 3.49 18.23 3.64
N ASP A 80 3.99 19.39 3.25
CA ASP A 80 4.73 19.56 1.98
C ASP A 80 6.05 18.79 1.97
N SER A 81 6.74 18.74 3.12
CA SER A 81 8.06 18.09 3.22
C SER A 81 8.00 16.59 3.39
N VAL A 82 6.89 16.04 3.90
CA VAL A 82 6.77 14.63 4.23
C VAL A 82 5.61 13.98 3.46
N GLU A 83 4.37 14.25 3.85
CA GLU A 83 3.19 13.54 3.37
C GLU A 83 2.95 13.76 1.88
N LEU A 84 3.01 15.01 1.43
CA LEU A 84 2.77 15.41 0.04
C LEU A 84 3.98 15.18 -0.88
N TYR A 85 5.17 15.05 -0.32
CA TYR A 85 6.41 14.95 -1.11
C TYR A 85 6.37 13.80 -2.14
N PRO A 86 6.04 12.55 -1.77
CA PRO A 86 5.95 11.45 -2.73
C PRO A 86 4.89 11.67 -3.80
N PHE A 87 3.74 12.25 -3.44
CA PHE A 87 2.67 12.53 -4.39
C PHE A 87 3.07 13.62 -5.39
N ARG A 88 3.71 14.68 -4.93
CA ARG A 88 4.24 15.74 -5.80
C ARG A 88 5.22 15.17 -6.81
N LYS A 89 6.13 14.29 -6.36
CA LYS A 89 7.08 13.62 -7.24
C LYS A 89 6.43 12.64 -8.21
N ALA A 90 5.41 11.91 -7.75
CA ALA A 90 4.61 11.03 -8.59
C ALA A 90 3.87 11.80 -9.70
N VAL A 91 3.25 12.94 -9.36
CA VAL A 91 2.59 13.84 -10.33
C VAL A 91 3.59 14.35 -11.37
N GLN A 92 4.77 14.83 -10.93
CA GLN A 92 5.83 15.27 -11.82
C GLN A 92 6.35 14.15 -12.75
N ALA A 93 6.29 12.90 -12.29
CA ALA A 93 6.66 11.72 -13.08
C ALA A 93 5.56 11.24 -14.03
N GLY A 94 4.36 11.83 -13.97
CA GLY A 94 3.25 11.55 -14.87
C GLY A 94 2.43 10.31 -14.53
N VAL A 95 2.31 9.93 -13.23
CA VAL A 95 1.47 8.78 -12.84
C VAL A 95 0.01 8.94 -13.30
N GLY A 96 -0.60 7.84 -13.73
CA GLY A 96 -1.91 7.85 -14.34
C GLY A 96 -3.08 8.02 -13.37
N GLY A 97 -2.93 7.65 -12.09
CA GLY A 97 -4.00 7.71 -11.09
C GLY A 97 -3.53 8.12 -9.70
N ILE A 98 -4.40 8.80 -8.95
CA ILE A 98 -4.24 9.07 -7.52
C ILE A 98 -5.55 8.73 -6.80
N MET A 99 -5.44 8.03 -5.67
CA MET A 99 -6.56 7.76 -4.77
C MET A 99 -6.47 8.68 -3.56
N VAL A 100 -7.57 9.38 -3.28
CA VAL A 100 -7.69 10.25 -2.12
C VAL A 100 -8.28 9.47 -0.95
N GLY A 101 -7.55 9.42 0.15
CA GLY A 101 -7.97 8.76 1.38
C GLY A 101 -9.05 9.53 2.15
N HIS A 102 -9.57 8.90 3.20
CA HIS A 102 -10.52 9.54 4.11
C HIS A 102 -9.78 10.04 5.35
N LEU A 103 -9.29 11.28 5.29
CA LEU A 103 -8.49 11.93 6.34
C LEU A 103 -9.04 13.32 6.63
N GLU A 104 -9.02 13.75 7.87
CA GLU A 104 -9.27 15.14 8.24
C GLU A 104 -7.94 15.89 8.22
N VAL A 105 -7.87 16.98 7.44
CA VAL A 105 -6.63 17.75 7.24
C VAL A 105 -6.91 19.24 7.47
N PRO A 106 -6.89 19.70 8.73
CA PRO A 106 -7.40 21.04 9.12
C PRO A 106 -6.71 22.21 8.43
N VAL A 107 -5.45 22.06 8.02
CA VAL A 107 -4.70 23.11 7.32
C VAL A 107 -5.20 23.36 5.89
N PHE A 108 -5.86 22.38 5.27
CA PHE A 108 -6.47 22.53 3.93
C PHE A 108 -7.98 22.65 4.00
N GLU A 109 -8.61 22.08 5.03
CA GLU A 109 -10.07 22.05 5.16
C GLU A 109 -10.48 22.46 6.58
N ALA A 110 -11.05 23.65 6.69
CA ALA A 110 -11.46 24.23 7.97
C ALA A 110 -12.71 23.54 8.56
N GLN A 111 -13.53 22.89 7.73
CA GLN A 111 -14.72 22.19 8.19
C GLN A 111 -14.33 20.91 8.92
N ARG A 112 -14.47 20.92 10.24
CA ARG A 112 -14.18 19.75 11.09
C ARG A 112 -15.03 18.55 10.68
N GLY A 113 -14.40 17.39 10.65
CA GLY A 113 -15.05 16.12 10.31
C GLY A 113 -15.34 15.94 8.82
N LEU A 114 -14.95 16.89 7.94
CA LEU A 114 -15.03 16.69 6.49
C LEU A 114 -13.80 15.96 6.00
N PRO A 115 -13.97 14.72 5.47
CA PRO A 115 -12.85 13.95 4.94
C PRO A 115 -12.24 14.61 3.69
N SER A 116 -10.92 14.51 3.53
CA SER A 116 -10.18 14.97 2.35
C SER A 116 -10.78 14.50 1.03
N SER A 117 -11.31 13.28 0.97
CA SER A 117 -12.00 12.75 -0.20
C SER A 117 -13.34 13.43 -0.55
N LEU A 118 -13.90 14.20 0.38
CA LEU A 118 -15.14 14.99 0.14
C LEU A 118 -14.85 16.50 0.12
N SER A 119 -13.60 16.90 0.36
CA SER A 119 -13.17 18.30 0.38
C SER A 119 -12.72 18.77 -1.00
N ARG A 120 -13.39 19.80 -1.53
CA ARG A 120 -12.97 20.47 -2.76
C ARG A 120 -11.58 21.10 -2.62
N ASN A 121 -11.29 21.66 -1.45
CA ASN A 121 -9.99 22.28 -1.15
C ASN A 121 -8.84 21.26 -1.31
N VAL A 122 -9.05 20.00 -0.90
CA VAL A 122 -8.03 18.94 -1.01
C VAL A 122 -7.99 18.33 -2.41
N VAL A 123 -9.15 17.99 -2.98
CA VAL A 123 -9.20 17.24 -4.26
C VAL A 123 -8.97 18.17 -5.45
N TYR A 124 -9.70 19.28 -5.52
CA TYR A 124 -9.58 20.17 -6.65
C TYR A 124 -8.47 21.19 -6.46
N ASP A 125 -8.51 21.97 -5.37
CA ASP A 125 -7.60 23.10 -5.23
C ASP A 125 -6.15 22.64 -4.97
N LEU A 126 -5.92 21.68 -4.06
CA LEU A 126 -4.58 21.16 -3.79
C LEU A 126 -4.11 20.17 -4.88
N LEU A 127 -4.84 19.05 -5.08
CA LEU A 127 -4.34 18.00 -5.98
C LEU A 127 -4.39 18.41 -7.45
N THR A 128 -5.56 18.88 -7.92
CA THR A 128 -5.75 19.14 -9.36
C THR A 128 -5.12 20.46 -9.78
N ARG A 129 -5.31 21.53 -8.99
CA ARG A 129 -4.92 22.89 -9.40
C ARG A 129 -3.50 23.25 -8.95
N GLU A 130 -3.16 23.05 -7.68
CA GLU A 130 -1.84 23.40 -7.16
C GLU A 130 -0.77 22.40 -7.58
N LEU A 131 -0.99 21.09 -7.35
CA LEU A 131 -0.05 20.03 -7.77
C LEU A 131 -0.15 19.72 -9.27
N GLN A 132 -1.13 20.28 -9.98
CA GLN A 132 -1.35 20.12 -11.41
C GLN A 132 -1.55 18.67 -11.86
N PHE A 133 -2.16 17.84 -11.01
CA PHE A 133 -2.46 16.47 -11.40
C PHE A 133 -3.55 16.42 -12.49
N ARG A 134 -3.29 15.67 -13.56
CA ARG A 134 -4.18 15.55 -14.73
C ARG A 134 -4.71 14.14 -14.95
N GLY A 135 -4.18 13.16 -14.20
CA GLY A 135 -4.63 11.76 -14.26
C GLY A 135 -5.99 11.53 -13.60
N LEU A 136 -6.40 10.27 -13.50
CA LEU A 136 -7.67 9.88 -12.89
C LEU A 136 -7.62 10.01 -11.35
N VAL A 137 -8.61 10.69 -10.80
CA VAL A 137 -8.79 10.87 -9.35
C VAL A 137 -9.84 9.90 -8.84
N PHE A 138 -9.41 9.02 -7.94
CA PHE A 138 -10.23 7.98 -7.32
C PHE A 138 -10.56 8.37 -5.88
N THR A 139 -11.78 8.07 -5.41
CA THR A 139 -12.03 8.02 -3.96
C THR A 139 -11.40 6.74 -3.40
N ASP A 140 -11.09 6.72 -2.10
CA ASP A 140 -11.04 5.46 -1.37
C ASP A 140 -12.47 4.90 -1.23
N ALA A 141 -12.64 3.70 -0.67
CA ALA A 141 -13.92 3.02 -0.63
C ALA A 141 -14.97 3.79 0.19
N LEU A 142 -16.02 4.29 -0.46
CA LEU A 142 -17.09 5.09 0.16
C LEU A 142 -17.93 4.28 1.18
N ALA A 143 -17.76 2.97 1.22
CA ALA A 143 -18.35 2.11 2.25
C ALA A 143 -17.62 2.16 3.61
N MET A 144 -16.45 2.80 3.70
CA MET A 144 -15.66 2.90 4.94
C MET A 144 -16.33 3.76 6.01
N LYS A 145 -16.05 3.44 7.27
CA LYS A 145 -16.65 4.18 8.42
C LYS A 145 -16.18 5.63 8.50
N GLY A 146 -14.98 5.94 8.02
CA GLY A 146 -14.43 7.30 7.99
C GLY A 146 -15.30 8.32 7.27
N VAL A 147 -16.18 7.89 6.34
CA VAL A 147 -17.13 8.77 5.63
C VAL A 147 -18.59 8.50 5.97
N SER A 148 -18.90 7.51 6.81
CA SER A 148 -20.26 7.00 7.05
C SER A 148 -21.24 8.01 7.67
N LYS A 149 -20.74 9.11 8.24
CA LYS A 149 -21.54 10.18 8.82
C LYS A 149 -22.10 11.17 7.78
N HIS A 150 -21.65 11.07 6.54
CA HIS A 150 -22.06 11.97 5.46
C HIS A 150 -23.08 11.27 4.56
N GLU A 151 -24.02 12.06 4.05
CA GLU A 151 -25.01 11.64 3.04
C GLU A 151 -24.57 12.05 1.65
N SER A 152 -25.16 11.40 0.62
CA SER A 152 -24.90 11.70 -0.79
C SER A 152 -23.39 11.70 -1.11
N LEU A 153 -22.71 10.66 -0.68
CA LEU A 153 -21.24 10.56 -0.74
C LEU A 153 -20.72 10.71 -2.17
N CYS A 154 -21.40 10.07 -3.13
CA CYS A 154 -21.00 10.14 -4.53
C CYS A 154 -21.18 11.55 -5.11
N LEU A 155 -22.25 12.24 -4.78
CA LEU A 155 -22.44 13.64 -5.20
C LEU A 155 -21.34 14.55 -4.64
N LYS A 156 -21.08 14.47 -3.33
CA LYS A 156 -20.04 15.27 -2.67
C LYS A 156 -18.65 15.00 -3.25
N ALA A 157 -18.33 13.74 -3.49
CA ALA A 157 -17.05 13.35 -4.09
C ALA A 157 -16.91 13.87 -5.54
N LEU A 158 -17.97 13.82 -6.35
CA LEU A 158 -17.98 14.43 -7.69
C LEU A 158 -17.76 15.93 -7.63
N GLN A 159 -18.47 16.63 -6.72
CA GLN A 159 -18.31 18.07 -6.49
C GLN A 159 -16.91 18.43 -5.97
N ALA A 160 -16.30 17.56 -5.16
CA ALA A 160 -14.93 17.73 -4.72
C ALA A 160 -13.90 17.61 -5.85
N GLY A 161 -14.20 16.85 -6.92
CA GLY A 161 -13.32 16.75 -8.09
C GLY A 161 -12.97 15.34 -8.56
N HIS A 162 -13.47 14.29 -7.90
CA HIS A 162 -13.19 12.90 -8.29
C HIS A 162 -13.74 12.53 -9.67
N ASP A 163 -13.04 11.62 -10.35
CA ASP A 163 -13.45 11.02 -11.62
C ASP A 163 -14.10 9.64 -11.42
N LEU A 164 -13.65 8.87 -10.41
CA LEU A 164 -14.13 7.53 -10.10
C LEU A 164 -14.44 7.37 -8.62
N LEU A 165 -15.62 6.80 -8.34
CA LEU A 165 -16.22 6.67 -7.02
C LEU A 165 -16.25 5.19 -6.65
N LEU A 166 -15.50 4.80 -5.61
CA LEU A 166 -15.32 3.39 -5.29
C LEU A 166 -16.30 2.91 -4.23
N VAL A 167 -16.92 1.76 -4.49
CA VAL A 167 -17.69 0.97 -3.52
C VAL A 167 -18.72 1.80 -2.72
N PRO A 168 -19.64 2.53 -3.35
CA PRO A 168 -20.77 3.12 -2.63
C PRO A 168 -21.70 2.02 -2.11
N ARG A 169 -22.28 2.22 -0.93
CA ARG A 169 -23.15 1.20 -0.31
C ARG A 169 -24.51 1.07 -1.00
N ARG A 170 -25.08 2.18 -1.46
CA ARG A 170 -26.43 2.27 -2.03
C ARG A 170 -26.37 2.96 -3.37
N ILE A 171 -25.99 2.20 -4.40
CA ILE A 171 -25.69 2.75 -5.74
C ILE A 171 -26.91 3.51 -6.32
N LYS A 172 -28.12 2.94 -6.17
CA LYS A 172 -29.33 3.56 -6.74
C LYS A 172 -29.61 4.93 -6.12
N GLU A 173 -29.59 5.01 -4.80
CA GLU A 173 -29.83 6.25 -4.06
C GLU A 173 -28.75 7.30 -4.36
N GLU A 174 -27.50 6.88 -4.50
CA GLU A 174 -26.41 7.80 -4.87
C GLU A 174 -26.56 8.34 -6.29
N VAL A 175 -26.99 7.50 -7.25
CA VAL A 175 -27.28 7.94 -8.62
C VAL A 175 -28.49 8.87 -8.64
N ASP A 176 -29.56 8.56 -7.92
CA ASP A 176 -30.75 9.40 -7.82
C ASP A 176 -30.40 10.78 -7.22
N ALA A 177 -29.51 10.83 -6.21
CA ALA A 177 -29.03 12.09 -5.62
C ALA A 177 -28.23 12.94 -6.64
N ILE A 178 -27.38 12.33 -7.45
CA ILE A 178 -26.62 13.00 -8.52
C ILE A 178 -27.59 13.56 -9.56
N LEU A 179 -28.56 12.75 -10.03
CA LEU A 179 -29.56 13.20 -11.01
C LEU A 179 -30.40 14.35 -10.49
N ALA A 180 -30.79 14.30 -9.21
CA ALA A 180 -31.53 15.37 -8.57
C ALA A 180 -30.67 16.65 -8.46
N ALA A 181 -29.39 16.55 -8.15
CA ALA A 181 -28.48 17.68 -8.10
C ALA A 181 -28.26 18.32 -9.47
N VAL A 182 -28.21 17.55 -10.55
CA VAL A 182 -28.15 18.06 -11.92
C VAL A 182 -29.41 18.82 -12.25
N LYS A 183 -30.60 18.29 -11.92
CA LYS A 183 -31.89 18.98 -12.14
C LYS A 183 -32.00 20.28 -11.36
N ARG A 184 -31.37 20.39 -10.18
CA ARG A 184 -31.35 21.63 -9.38
C ARG A 184 -30.25 22.62 -9.80
N GLY A 185 -29.37 22.24 -10.73
CA GLY A 185 -28.23 23.08 -11.15
C GLY A 185 -27.07 23.11 -10.15
N GLU A 186 -27.06 22.22 -9.14
CA GLU A 186 -25.97 22.07 -8.16
C GLU A 186 -24.75 21.36 -8.75
N LEU A 187 -24.96 20.57 -9.79
CA LEU A 187 -23.94 19.93 -10.62
C LEU A 187 -24.34 20.09 -12.08
N THR A 188 -23.45 20.56 -12.93
CA THR A 188 -23.76 20.71 -14.36
C THR A 188 -23.63 19.37 -15.09
N GLU A 189 -24.51 19.15 -16.08
CA GLU A 189 -24.40 17.97 -16.95
C GLU A 189 -23.05 17.92 -17.65
N GLN A 190 -22.54 19.08 -18.11
CA GLN A 190 -21.20 19.20 -18.70
C GLN A 190 -20.09 18.70 -17.76
N ALA A 191 -20.14 19.01 -16.47
CA ALA A 191 -19.14 18.54 -15.51
C ALA A 191 -19.14 17.00 -15.37
N VAL A 192 -20.32 16.37 -15.43
CA VAL A 192 -20.45 14.91 -15.42
C VAL A 192 -19.93 14.32 -16.74
N GLU A 193 -20.27 14.93 -17.87
CA GLU A 193 -19.82 14.51 -19.20
C GLU A 193 -18.28 14.57 -19.31
N GLU A 194 -17.64 15.64 -18.86
CA GLU A 194 -16.19 15.81 -18.87
C GLU A 194 -15.50 14.68 -18.09
N LYS A 195 -16.00 14.32 -16.90
CA LYS A 195 -15.49 13.20 -16.12
C LYS A 195 -15.70 11.86 -16.80
N CYS A 196 -16.89 11.63 -17.36
CA CYS A 196 -17.20 10.44 -18.12
C CYS A 196 -16.26 10.29 -19.33
N ARG A 197 -16.07 11.36 -20.10
CA ARG A 197 -15.17 11.42 -21.25
C ARG A 197 -13.74 11.11 -20.84
N LYS A 198 -13.25 11.66 -19.74
CA LYS A 198 -11.93 11.39 -19.18
C LYS A 198 -11.75 9.90 -18.86
N VAL A 199 -12.70 9.30 -18.15
CA VAL A 199 -12.68 7.87 -17.82
C VAL A 199 -12.70 6.97 -19.07
N LEU A 200 -13.55 7.31 -20.05
CA LEU A 200 -13.64 6.59 -21.32
C LEU A 200 -12.33 6.69 -22.14
N THR A 201 -11.67 7.85 -22.10
CA THR A 201 -10.36 8.04 -22.75
C THR A 201 -9.31 7.08 -22.16
N TYR A 202 -9.24 6.96 -20.82
CA TYR A 202 -8.35 5.99 -20.18
C TYR A 202 -8.72 4.54 -20.50
N LYS A 203 -10.01 4.21 -20.49
CA LYS A 203 -10.48 2.88 -20.90
C LYS A 203 -10.06 2.54 -22.33
N TYR A 204 -10.17 3.51 -23.24
CA TYR A 204 -9.76 3.36 -24.64
C TYR A 204 -8.24 3.17 -24.74
N ALA A 205 -7.44 4.00 -24.08
CA ALA A 205 -5.99 3.90 -24.06
C ALA A 205 -5.50 2.56 -23.49
N LEU A 206 -6.20 1.99 -22.52
CA LEU A 206 -5.94 0.66 -21.95
C LEU A 206 -6.48 -0.50 -22.82
N GLY A 207 -6.98 -0.22 -24.02
CA GLY A 207 -7.43 -1.22 -25.00
C GLY A 207 -8.74 -1.92 -24.66
N LEU A 208 -9.53 -1.40 -23.71
CA LEU A 208 -10.79 -2.03 -23.30
C LEU A 208 -11.88 -2.02 -24.40
N ASN A 209 -11.75 -1.17 -25.42
CA ASN A 209 -12.61 -1.17 -26.62
C ASN A 209 -12.42 -2.42 -27.49
N LYS A 210 -11.28 -3.10 -27.36
CA LYS A 210 -10.92 -4.28 -28.19
C LYS A 210 -11.42 -5.60 -27.62
N LYS A 211 -12.10 -5.62 -26.46
CA LYS A 211 -12.62 -6.82 -25.77
C LYS A 211 -11.62 -7.98 -25.77
N PRO A 212 -10.43 -7.83 -25.19
CA PRO A 212 -9.40 -8.86 -25.23
C PRO A 212 -9.89 -10.16 -24.59
N LEU A 213 -9.75 -11.27 -25.31
CA LEU A 213 -10.06 -12.59 -24.79
C LEU A 213 -8.93 -13.05 -23.86
N ILE A 214 -9.30 -13.39 -22.62
CA ILE A 214 -8.37 -13.97 -21.66
C ILE A 214 -8.22 -15.47 -21.93
N ARG A 215 -7.04 -15.89 -22.34
CA ARG A 215 -6.71 -17.32 -22.51
C ARG A 215 -6.34 -17.89 -21.15
N LEU A 216 -7.17 -18.77 -20.61
CA LEU A 216 -6.93 -19.45 -19.33
C LEU A 216 -5.88 -20.55 -19.42
N SER A 217 -5.80 -21.24 -20.57
CA SER A 217 -4.77 -22.28 -20.79
C SER A 217 -3.37 -21.71 -20.64
N GLY A 218 -2.54 -22.37 -19.81
CA GLY A 218 -1.17 -21.97 -19.52
C GLY A 218 -1.02 -20.65 -18.73
N LEU A 219 -2.09 -20.13 -18.11
CA LEU A 219 -2.05 -18.86 -17.38
C LEU A 219 -0.99 -18.89 -16.27
N GLY A 220 -0.96 -19.96 -15.48
CA GLY A 220 0.02 -20.12 -14.39
C GLY A 220 1.47 -20.04 -14.88
N THR A 221 1.79 -20.69 -16.00
CA THR A 221 3.14 -20.67 -16.59
C THR A 221 3.50 -19.30 -17.15
N ARG A 222 2.54 -18.58 -17.72
CA ARG A 222 2.76 -17.22 -18.26
C ARG A 222 2.97 -16.17 -17.18
N ILE A 223 2.38 -16.35 -15.99
CA ILE A 223 2.56 -15.46 -14.84
C ILE A 223 3.84 -15.83 -14.09
N ASN A 224 4.08 -17.13 -13.85
CA ASN A 224 5.22 -17.61 -13.07
C ASN A 224 6.40 -18.03 -13.98
N THR A 225 6.87 -17.10 -14.77
CA THR A 225 8.02 -17.31 -15.68
C THR A 225 9.33 -17.47 -14.86
N PRO A 226 10.41 -18.05 -15.46
CA PRO A 226 11.73 -18.03 -14.84
C PRO A 226 12.20 -16.61 -14.50
N TYR A 227 11.92 -15.64 -15.36
CA TYR A 227 12.21 -14.22 -15.11
C TYR A 227 11.48 -13.69 -13.87
N THR A 228 10.17 -13.97 -13.73
CA THR A 228 9.38 -13.54 -12.56
C THR A 228 9.95 -14.12 -11.27
N ARG A 229 10.33 -15.41 -11.29
CA ARG A 229 10.94 -16.06 -10.12
C ARG A 229 12.31 -15.48 -9.76
N ASP A 230 13.15 -15.20 -10.75
CA ASP A 230 14.45 -14.54 -10.50
C ASP A 230 14.26 -13.12 -9.96
N LEU A 231 13.32 -12.36 -10.50
CA LEU A 231 12.98 -11.03 -9.98
C LEU A 231 12.55 -11.08 -8.52
N ILE A 232 11.65 -12.01 -8.15
CA ILE A 232 11.22 -12.21 -6.75
C ILE A 232 12.42 -12.55 -5.88
N ARG A 233 13.30 -13.46 -6.31
CA ARG A 233 14.51 -13.81 -5.59
C ARG A 233 15.42 -12.60 -5.37
N ARG A 234 15.65 -11.78 -6.39
CA ARG A 234 16.46 -10.56 -6.31
C ARG A 234 15.85 -9.53 -5.37
N LEU A 235 14.54 -9.34 -5.40
CA LEU A 235 13.83 -8.43 -4.50
C LEU A 235 13.94 -8.90 -3.04
N ASN A 236 13.75 -10.19 -2.78
CA ASN A 236 13.92 -10.74 -1.45
C ASN A 236 15.36 -10.58 -0.94
N LEU A 237 16.37 -10.83 -1.77
CA LEU A 237 17.77 -10.60 -1.39
C LEU A 237 18.05 -9.13 -1.07
N ALA A 238 17.50 -8.21 -1.87
CA ALA A 238 17.66 -6.78 -1.64
C ALA A 238 16.92 -6.26 -0.39
N ALA A 239 15.89 -6.99 0.06
CA ALA A 239 15.13 -6.66 1.27
C ALA A 239 15.82 -7.14 2.55
N VAL A 240 16.75 -8.10 2.47
CA VAL A 240 17.49 -8.58 3.65
C VAL A 240 18.29 -7.44 4.26
N THR A 241 18.03 -7.16 5.54
CA THR A 241 18.66 -6.08 6.28
C THR A 241 19.50 -6.64 7.41
N VAL A 242 20.80 -6.33 7.40
CA VAL A 242 21.71 -6.72 8.47
C VAL A 242 21.75 -5.61 9.52
N LEU A 243 21.14 -5.83 10.67
CA LEU A 243 21.08 -4.85 11.77
C LEU A 243 22.42 -4.72 12.52
N GLY A 244 23.22 -5.77 12.53
CA GLY A 244 24.54 -5.77 13.16
C GLY A 244 25.33 -7.02 12.83
N ASN A 245 26.65 -6.89 12.69
CA ASN A 245 27.59 -7.99 12.48
C ASN A 245 28.96 -7.70 13.16
N ALA A 246 28.92 -7.09 14.34
CA ALA A 246 30.12 -6.70 15.07
C ALA A 246 31.04 -7.92 15.38
N ALA A 247 30.44 -9.08 15.66
CA ALA A 247 31.16 -10.33 15.89
C ALA A 247 31.62 -11.05 14.59
N LYS A 248 31.40 -10.45 13.42
CA LYS A 248 31.75 -11.01 12.11
C LYS A 248 31.21 -12.43 11.88
N VAL A 249 30.00 -12.70 12.35
CA VAL A 249 29.31 -14.00 12.21
C VAL A 249 28.81 -14.22 10.79
N LEU A 250 28.50 -13.14 10.09
CA LEU A 250 28.05 -13.17 8.69
C LEU A 250 29.21 -12.75 7.76
N PRO A 251 29.35 -13.43 6.60
CA PRO A 251 28.58 -14.60 6.13
C PRO A 251 28.84 -15.83 7.01
N LEU A 252 27.86 -16.74 7.05
CA LEU A 252 28.05 -18.02 7.79
C LEU A 252 29.15 -18.82 7.12
N ASP A 253 30.07 -19.38 7.93
CA ASP A 253 31.13 -20.26 7.45
C ASP A 253 30.52 -21.60 6.98
N PRO A 254 30.62 -21.95 5.68
CA PRO A 254 30.04 -23.17 5.14
C PRO A 254 30.72 -24.44 5.62
N ALA A 255 31.91 -24.35 6.26
CA ALA A 255 32.59 -25.49 6.87
C ALA A 255 31.90 -25.93 8.17
N ILE A 256 31.14 -25.08 8.82
CA ILE A 256 30.41 -25.43 10.05
C ILE A 256 29.10 -26.14 9.66
N LYS A 257 29.10 -27.48 9.78
CA LYS A 257 27.95 -28.32 9.44
C LYS A 257 26.95 -28.48 10.58
N ASP A 258 27.41 -28.43 11.83
CA ASP A 258 26.55 -28.56 13.02
C ASP A 258 25.92 -27.24 13.37
N VAL A 259 24.72 -27.03 12.85
CA VAL A 259 23.91 -25.80 13.04
C VAL A 259 22.61 -26.19 13.71
N ALA A 260 22.31 -25.58 14.86
CA ALA A 260 21.00 -25.63 15.46
C ALA A 260 20.15 -24.47 14.93
N VAL A 261 18.89 -24.71 14.63
CA VAL A 261 17.90 -23.65 14.32
C VAL A 261 16.84 -23.68 15.41
N LEU A 262 16.82 -22.64 16.22
CA LEU A 262 15.79 -22.42 17.23
C LEU A 262 14.68 -21.55 16.66
N ASN A 263 13.49 -22.10 16.48
CA ASN A 263 12.32 -21.35 16.09
C ASN A 263 11.57 -20.80 17.32
N VAL A 264 11.27 -19.50 17.27
CA VAL A 264 10.40 -18.80 18.22
C VAL A 264 9.24 -18.24 17.43
N GLY A 265 8.11 -18.97 17.39
CA GLY A 265 6.92 -18.63 16.59
C GLY A 265 6.34 -19.83 15.86
N GLU A 266 5.64 -19.59 14.76
CA GLU A 266 4.97 -20.65 14.00
C GLU A 266 5.95 -21.50 13.18
N ALA A 267 5.95 -22.81 13.42
CA ALA A 267 6.88 -23.74 12.76
C ALA A 267 6.72 -23.80 11.24
N ALA A 268 5.53 -23.52 10.73
CA ALA A 268 5.25 -23.54 9.29
C ALA A 268 5.99 -22.43 8.54
N GLU A 269 6.21 -21.29 9.18
CA GLU A 269 6.79 -20.10 8.56
C GLU A 269 8.29 -20.23 8.29
N ILE A 270 9.01 -21.01 9.07
CA ILE A 270 10.46 -21.21 8.89
C ILE A 270 10.80 -22.33 7.90
N ARG A 271 9.85 -23.16 7.47
CA ARG A 271 10.12 -24.30 6.57
C ARG A 271 10.85 -23.91 5.28
N PRO A 272 10.50 -22.82 4.58
CA PRO A 272 11.25 -22.41 3.40
C PRO A 272 12.71 -22.07 3.71
N PHE A 273 12.97 -21.41 4.86
CA PHE A 273 14.30 -21.08 5.33
C PHE A 273 15.11 -22.36 5.64
N ILE A 274 14.55 -23.30 6.40
CA ILE A 274 15.19 -24.59 6.71
C ILE A 274 15.53 -25.34 5.44
N LYS A 275 14.58 -25.43 4.50
CA LYS A 275 14.82 -26.11 3.21
C LYS A 275 16.01 -25.48 2.47
N GLN A 276 16.07 -24.15 2.40
CA GLN A 276 17.18 -23.46 1.73
C GLN A 276 18.49 -23.63 2.48
N LEU A 277 18.47 -23.57 3.82
CA LEU A 277 19.64 -23.76 4.67
C LEU A 277 20.20 -25.16 4.53
N SER A 278 19.34 -26.18 4.35
CA SER A 278 19.75 -27.59 4.18
C SER A 278 20.57 -27.84 2.91
N GLU A 279 20.59 -26.95 1.96
CA GLU A 279 21.47 -27.01 0.79
C GLU A 279 22.95 -26.73 1.14
N TYR A 280 23.20 -26.08 2.28
CA TYR A 280 24.54 -25.64 2.70
C TYR A 280 25.05 -26.34 3.94
N THR A 281 24.16 -26.80 4.84
CA THR A 281 24.48 -27.38 6.13
C THR A 281 23.45 -28.45 6.52
N HIS A 282 23.60 -29.05 7.70
CA HIS A 282 22.66 -30.02 8.26
C HIS A 282 21.99 -29.45 9.51
N PRO A 283 20.93 -28.59 9.34
CA PRO A 283 20.30 -27.93 10.45
C PRO A 283 19.50 -28.92 11.32
N VAL A 284 19.66 -28.82 12.62
CA VAL A 284 18.80 -29.52 13.59
C VAL A 284 17.81 -28.51 14.17
N GLU A 285 16.54 -28.83 14.03
CA GLU A 285 15.45 -27.91 14.39
C GLU A 285 15.07 -28.07 15.87
N PHE A 286 14.88 -26.94 16.52
CA PHE A 286 14.33 -26.79 17.86
C PHE A 286 13.21 -25.80 17.88
N GLN A 287 12.18 -26.07 18.69
CA GLN A 287 11.02 -25.19 18.84
C GLN A 287 10.96 -24.64 20.27
N LEU A 288 10.91 -23.32 20.42
CA LEU A 288 10.56 -22.67 21.67
C LEU A 288 9.07 -22.35 21.68
N GLY A 289 8.28 -23.16 22.36
CA GLY A 289 6.85 -22.90 22.54
C GLY A 289 6.62 -21.77 23.56
N LYS A 290 5.53 -21.03 23.37
CA LYS A 290 5.14 -19.88 24.22
C LYS A 290 5.03 -20.26 25.69
N ASP A 291 4.44 -21.42 25.98
CA ASP A 291 4.15 -21.91 27.35
C ASP A 291 5.14 -22.99 27.81
N LEU A 292 6.35 -23.03 27.26
CA LEU A 292 7.33 -24.04 27.66
C LEU A 292 7.74 -23.86 29.14
N PRO A 293 7.52 -24.86 30.02
CA PRO A 293 7.88 -24.77 31.43
C PRO A 293 9.38 -24.54 31.66
N ALA A 294 9.76 -24.05 32.87
CA ALA A 294 11.15 -23.77 33.21
C ALA A 294 12.10 -25.00 33.04
N ALA A 295 11.63 -26.18 33.41
CA ALA A 295 12.37 -27.43 33.19
C ALA A 295 12.58 -27.72 31.68
N GLY A 296 11.56 -27.51 30.85
CA GLY A 296 11.65 -27.66 29.40
C GLY A 296 12.59 -26.63 28.78
N ARG A 297 12.58 -25.38 29.22
CA ARG A 297 13.53 -24.36 28.78
C ARG A 297 14.96 -24.68 29.15
N LYS A 298 15.17 -25.25 30.36
CA LYS A 298 16.51 -25.74 30.77
C LYS A 298 16.98 -26.85 29.87
N ALA A 299 16.18 -27.89 29.64
CA ALA A 299 16.51 -29.01 28.77
C ALA A 299 16.79 -28.58 27.32
N LEU A 300 16.04 -27.63 26.81
CA LEU A 300 16.24 -27.03 25.47
C LEU A 300 17.60 -26.30 25.41
N ARG A 301 17.93 -25.50 26.41
CA ARG A 301 19.21 -24.81 26.53
C ARG A 301 20.38 -25.80 26.60
N ASP A 302 20.24 -26.86 27.39
CA ASP A 302 21.28 -27.88 27.55
C ASP A 302 21.55 -28.62 26.22
N LYS A 303 20.49 -28.89 25.43
CA LYS A 303 20.64 -29.45 24.07
C LYS A 303 21.32 -28.46 23.11
N LEU A 304 20.94 -27.18 23.15
CA LEU A 304 21.51 -26.16 22.27
C LEU A 304 23.00 -25.89 22.58
N SER A 305 23.42 -26.03 23.82
CA SER A 305 24.83 -25.79 24.22
C SER A 305 25.84 -26.71 23.53
N GLY A 306 25.40 -27.84 22.97
CA GLY A 306 26.26 -28.76 22.19
C GLY A 306 26.56 -28.25 20.77
N TYR A 307 25.91 -27.21 20.29
CA TYR A 307 26.10 -26.71 18.92
C TYR A 307 27.07 -25.53 18.87
N LYS A 308 27.96 -25.54 17.88
CA LYS A 308 28.90 -24.45 17.63
C LYS A 308 28.21 -23.21 17.10
N ARG A 309 27.05 -23.37 16.46
CA ARG A 309 26.26 -22.27 15.87
C ARG A 309 24.78 -22.50 16.08
N ILE A 310 24.14 -21.46 16.56
CA ILE A 310 22.69 -21.44 16.79
C ILE A 310 22.11 -20.28 15.99
N LEU A 311 21.19 -20.58 15.11
CA LEU A 311 20.37 -19.59 14.40
C LEU A 311 19.03 -19.47 15.11
N VAL A 312 18.69 -18.28 15.59
CA VAL A 312 17.41 -18.04 16.21
C VAL A 312 16.50 -17.36 15.19
N CYS A 313 15.43 -18.02 14.81
CA CYS A 313 14.40 -17.51 13.93
C CYS A 313 13.22 -17.06 14.78
N VAL A 314 12.80 -15.81 14.60
CA VAL A 314 11.61 -15.25 15.25
C VAL A 314 10.59 -14.95 14.15
N THR A 315 9.44 -15.61 14.21
CA THR A 315 8.33 -15.39 13.31
C THR A 315 7.19 -14.70 14.02
N GLU A 316 6.32 -14.00 13.28
CA GLU A 316 5.15 -13.33 13.87
C GLU A 316 4.17 -14.35 14.46
N HIS A 317 3.48 -13.93 15.54
CA HIS A 317 2.44 -14.71 16.23
C HIS A 317 1.04 -14.17 15.88
#